data_8954838725e22fd63d1a8a8db0edb2f2
#
_entry.id   8954838725e22fd63d1a8a8db0edb2f2
#
_cell.length_a   1.000
_cell.length_b   1.000
_cell.length_c   1.000
_cell.angle_alpha   90.00
_cell.angle_beta   90.00
_cell.angle_gamma   90.00
#
_symmetry.space_group_name_H-M   'P 1'
#
loop_
_entity.id
_entity.type
_entity.pdbx_description
1 polymer ?
#
loop_
_entity_poly.entity_id
_entity_poly.type
_entity_poly.pdbx_seq_one_letter_code
_entity_poly.pdbx_strand_id
1 'polypeptide(L)'
;MSGYTVQHLYFLFNLHEDSLCERVFKPADEAPPRSLESGRPLSAFSLLAFTLQYELDYVNLLSMLLSSNIPLRRAERGEQYPLVVAGGPAVWANPCVLEDFVDLFVIGDAEPCLWDLLDLYVESKSKASFLEEASKLPGVYVPGVDRRVRRVLAESLDEAPHPVRQVVPLLKELEPVLGRALMLEASRSCSRRCRFCLISWAGSPARHRSLQRLKEVVEEGVRLTGVDKVAIVGAGFHDHPNVEEACRLIVEQGLKLSIPSVRGDLLSEEVFRALNEGGLKTITMAPEAGSERIREALGKPLDDEALIDAAARAREAGIRSLKLYFMVGLPWERAEDFEGMAGLLKKLSGLSFTSLHISVSVFIPKAGTPFQWLPLADRTRLAQALEHVRKACRLPRVRVDLVNVREAELQALLSLGDRRVGKLLEEVVKLGGRLGAWRTVAKKLGFNLEEYVHRPRQVDEELPWSFLDQGVSASTLVRELEKARDAAG
;
A
#
# COMPACT_ATOMS: atom_id res chain seq x y z
N MET A 1 -12.28 -7.72 3.24
CA MET A 1 -13.58 -7.06 3.00
C MET A 1 -13.59 -5.55 3.25
N SER A 2 -12.56 -4.94 3.78
CA SER A 2 -12.66 -3.48 3.97
C SER A 2 -11.34 -2.90 4.44
N GLY A 3 -10.47 -2.63 3.50
CA GLY A 3 -9.48 -1.60 3.74
C GLY A 3 -10.18 -0.24 3.86
N TYR A 4 -9.62 0.69 4.59
CA TYR A 4 -10.14 2.05 4.73
C TYR A 4 -10.47 2.69 3.36
N THR A 5 -9.60 2.54 2.37
CA THR A 5 -9.78 3.12 1.04
C THR A 5 -11.10 2.74 0.38
N VAL A 6 -11.55 1.48 0.51
CA VAL A 6 -12.85 1.04 -0.05
C VAL A 6 -14.00 1.73 0.68
N GLN A 7 -13.96 1.82 2.02
CA GLN A 7 -14.97 2.55 2.79
C GLN A 7 -15.01 4.04 2.45
N HIS A 8 -13.83 4.62 2.28
CA HIS A 8 -13.68 6.03 1.95
C HIS A 8 -14.22 6.36 0.56
N LEU A 9 -13.82 5.61 -0.47
CA LEU A 9 -14.34 5.81 -1.83
C LEU A 9 -15.84 5.53 -1.92
N TYR A 10 -16.33 4.47 -1.28
CA TYR A 10 -17.76 4.18 -1.21
C TYR A 10 -18.54 5.36 -0.60
N PHE A 11 -18.00 5.97 0.45
CA PHE A 11 -18.58 7.14 1.08
C PHE A 11 -18.55 8.36 0.13
N LEU A 12 -17.39 8.66 -0.47
CA LEU A 12 -17.22 9.80 -1.36
C LEU A 12 -18.14 9.75 -2.60
N PHE A 13 -18.23 8.60 -3.25
CA PHE A 13 -19.13 8.41 -4.38
C PHE A 13 -20.59 8.63 -3.98
N ASN A 14 -21.00 8.13 -2.82
CA ASN A 14 -22.40 8.26 -2.35
C ASN A 14 -22.72 9.62 -1.69
N LEU A 15 -21.75 10.53 -1.58
CA LEU A 15 -22.00 11.95 -1.24
C LEU A 15 -22.40 12.78 -2.45
N HIS A 16 -22.09 12.32 -3.65
CA HIS A 16 -22.44 13.01 -4.89
C HIS A 16 -23.90 12.73 -5.28
N GLU A 17 -24.64 13.77 -5.66
CA GLU A 17 -26.10 13.70 -5.89
C GLU A 17 -26.49 12.73 -7.01
N ASP A 18 -25.71 12.69 -8.08
CA ASP A 18 -25.97 11.90 -9.29
C ASP A 18 -25.26 10.53 -9.27
N SER A 19 -24.71 10.12 -8.12
CA SER A 19 -23.93 8.88 -8.02
C SER A 19 -24.54 7.90 -7.01
N LEU A 20 -24.66 6.64 -7.41
CA LEU A 20 -24.98 5.52 -6.55
C LEU A 20 -23.86 4.48 -6.67
N CYS A 21 -23.05 4.39 -5.64
CA CYS A 21 -21.93 3.45 -5.57
C CYS A 21 -22.33 2.19 -4.79
N GLU A 22 -21.94 1.04 -5.32
CA GLU A 22 -22.03 -0.26 -4.67
C GLU A 22 -20.65 -0.92 -4.63
N ARG A 23 -20.40 -1.73 -3.58
CA ARG A 23 -19.10 -2.37 -3.41
C ARG A 23 -19.06 -3.75 -4.01
N VAL A 24 -17.98 -4.06 -4.68
CA VAL A 24 -17.72 -5.38 -5.24
C VAL A 24 -16.35 -5.86 -4.77
N PHE A 25 -16.27 -7.13 -4.39
CA PHE A 25 -15.02 -7.80 -4.07
C PHE A 25 -14.83 -9.02 -4.95
N LYS A 26 -13.59 -9.34 -5.25
CA LYS A 26 -13.28 -10.57 -5.98
C LYS A 26 -13.71 -11.78 -5.14
N PRO A 27 -14.56 -12.67 -5.65
CA PRO A 27 -14.91 -13.91 -4.97
C PRO A 27 -13.70 -14.81 -4.75
N ALA A 28 -13.73 -15.65 -3.71
CA ALA A 28 -12.68 -16.62 -3.44
C ALA A 28 -12.68 -17.78 -4.46
N ASP A 29 -13.84 -18.07 -5.00
CA ASP A 29 -14.04 -18.98 -6.12
C ASP A 29 -13.96 -18.20 -7.47
N GLU A 30 -14.10 -18.93 -8.57
CA GLU A 30 -14.08 -18.34 -9.93
C GLU A 30 -15.45 -17.76 -10.36
N ALA A 31 -16.40 -17.60 -9.43
CA ALA A 31 -17.73 -17.06 -9.73
C ALA A 31 -17.64 -15.59 -10.22
N PRO A 32 -18.54 -15.17 -11.12
CA PRO A 32 -18.63 -13.78 -11.51
C PRO A 32 -18.91 -12.88 -10.30
N PRO A 33 -18.14 -11.81 -10.09
CA PRO A 33 -18.35 -10.90 -8.98
C PRO A 33 -19.70 -10.18 -9.08
N ARG A 34 -20.29 -9.94 -7.90
CA ARG A 34 -21.55 -9.21 -7.75
C ARG A 34 -21.41 -8.17 -6.65
N SER A 35 -22.18 -7.10 -6.77
CA SER A 35 -22.22 -6.07 -5.74
C SER A 35 -22.79 -6.62 -4.43
N LEU A 36 -22.33 -6.08 -3.30
CA LEU A 36 -22.79 -6.49 -1.98
C LEU A 36 -24.18 -5.95 -1.66
N GLU A 37 -24.50 -4.76 -2.13
CA GLU A 37 -25.73 -4.03 -1.80
C GLU A 37 -26.93 -4.59 -2.55
N SER A 38 -26.85 -4.71 -3.87
CA SER A 38 -27.98 -5.14 -4.70
C SER A 38 -27.81 -6.50 -5.39
N GLY A 39 -26.63 -7.10 -5.32
CA GLY A 39 -26.32 -8.35 -6.03
C GLY A 39 -26.18 -8.22 -7.55
N ARG A 40 -26.02 -7.00 -8.08
CA ARG A 40 -25.90 -6.74 -9.52
C ARG A 40 -24.56 -7.22 -10.08
N PRO A 41 -24.53 -7.70 -11.33
CA PRO A 41 -23.27 -8.01 -12.02
C PRO A 41 -22.52 -6.72 -12.39
N LEU A 42 -21.19 -6.81 -12.60
CA LEU A 42 -20.37 -5.65 -12.97
C LEU A 42 -20.86 -4.94 -14.25
N SER A 43 -21.37 -5.69 -15.22
CA SER A 43 -21.87 -5.14 -16.47
C SER A 43 -23.13 -4.26 -16.33
N ALA A 44 -23.77 -4.25 -15.15
CA ALA A 44 -24.94 -3.43 -14.87
C ALA A 44 -24.60 -2.00 -14.38
N PHE A 45 -23.31 -1.72 -14.17
CA PHE A 45 -22.82 -0.41 -13.72
C PHE A 45 -22.30 0.41 -14.91
N SER A 46 -22.41 1.72 -14.80
CA SER A 46 -21.90 2.65 -15.81
C SER A 46 -20.38 2.82 -15.70
N LEU A 47 -19.85 2.74 -14.48
CA LEU A 47 -18.45 2.94 -14.16
C LEU A 47 -17.99 1.89 -13.14
N LEU A 48 -16.82 1.33 -13.35
CA LEU A 48 -16.13 0.41 -12.42
C LEU A 48 -14.87 1.09 -11.90
N ALA A 49 -14.87 1.48 -10.63
CA ALA A 49 -13.74 2.10 -9.96
C ALA A 49 -12.94 1.06 -9.16
N PHE A 50 -11.67 0.86 -9.54
CA PHE A 50 -10.75 -0.05 -8.87
C PHE A 50 -9.74 0.73 -8.04
N THR A 51 -9.57 0.33 -6.77
CA THR A 51 -8.46 0.81 -5.94
C THR A 51 -7.38 -0.25 -5.82
N LEU A 52 -6.19 0.03 -6.35
CA LEU A 52 -5.07 -0.89 -6.47
C LEU A 52 -3.99 -0.54 -5.46
N GLN A 53 -3.96 -1.32 -4.37
CA GLN A 53 -3.06 -1.04 -3.24
C GLN A 53 -1.63 -1.55 -3.50
N TYR A 54 -1.51 -2.64 -4.27
CA TYR A 54 -0.23 -3.20 -4.70
C TYR A 54 -0.38 -3.92 -6.04
N GLU A 55 0.72 -4.20 -6.70
CA GLU A 55 0.74 -4.58 -8.11
C GLU A 55 0.11 -5.94 -8.41
N LEU A 56 0.11 -6.89 -7.46
CA LEU A 56 -0.55 -8.19 -7.69
C LEU A 56 -2.08 -8.06 -7.80
N ASP A 57 -2.67 -6.93 -7.39
CA ASP A 57 -4.09 -6.63 -7.60
C ASP A 57 -4.44 -6.46 -9.09
N TYR A 58 -3.45 -6.22 -9.97
CA TYR A 58 -3.67 -6.15 -11.42
C TYR A 58 -4.25 -7.45 -11.98
N VAL A 59 -3.77 -8.59 -11.46
CA VAL A 59 -4.34 -9.92 -11.80
C VAL A 59 -5.80 -10.00 -11.38
N ASN A 60 -6.13 -9.48 -10.19
CA ASN A 60 -7.50 -9.50 -9.67
C ASN A 60 -8.45 -8.64 -10.49
N LEU A 61 -8.02 -7.42 -10.86
CA LEU A 61 -8.78 -6.52 -11.72
C LEU A 61 -9.16 -7.21 -13.04
N LEU A 62 -8.16 -7.71 -13.77
CA LEU A 62 -8.41 -8.36 -15.06
C LEU A 62 -9.23 -9.65 -14.93
N SER A 63 -9.02 -10.43 -13.87
CA SER A 63 -9.82 -11.63 -13.59
C SER A 63 -11.29 -11.29 -13.34
N MET A 64 -11.58 -10.19 -12.63
CA MET A 64 -12.95 -9.72 -12.38
C MET A 64 -13.64 -9.28 -13.68
N LEU A 65 -12.94 -8.55 -14.55
CA LEU A 65 -13.49 -8.18 -15.88
C LEU A 65 -13.77 -9.44 -16.71
N LEU A 66 -12.81 -10.35 -16.80
CA LEU A 66 -12.92 -11.58 -17.59
C LEU A 66 -14.10 -12.46 -17.15
N SER A 67 -14.21 -12.71 -15.85
CA SER A 67 -15.30 -13.52 -15.28
C SER A 67 -16.68 -12.86 -15.39
N SER A 68 -16.71 -11.55 -15.60
CA SER A 68 -17.94 -10.78 -15.83
C SER A 68 -18.30 -10.61 -17.31
N ASN A 69 -17.59 -11.28 -18.23
CA ASN A 69 -17.74 -11.13 -19.68
C ASN A 69 -17.57 -9.68 -20.16
N ILE A 70 -16.73 -8.87 -19.51
CA ILE A 70 -16.36 -7.54 -19.92
C ILE A 70 -15.04 -7.65 -20.70
N PRO A 71 -14.93 -7.12 -21.92
CA PRO A 71 -13.68 -7.18 -22.69
C PRO A 71 -12.52 -6.58 -21.90
N LEU A 72 -11.39 -7.31 -21.86
CA LEU A 72 -10.24 -6.86 -21.10
C LEU A 72 -9.67 -5.56 -21.64
N ARG A 73 -9.50 -5.50 -22.97
CA ARG A 73 -8.90 -4.33 -23.61
C ARG A 73 -9.89 -3.18 -23.72
N ARG A 74 -9.47 -1.99 -23.31
CA ARG A 74 -10.28 -0.78 -23.40
C ARG A 74 -10.75 -0.48 -24.84
N ALA A 75 -9.91 -0.78 -25.85
CA ALA A 75 -10.26 -0.58 -27.25
C ALA A 75 -11.41 -1.48 -27.76
N GLU A 76 -11.72 -2.55 -27.03
CA GLU A 76 -12.81 -3.47 -27.36
C GLU A 76 -14.10 -3.14 -26.60
N ARG A 77 -14.06 -2.20 -25.63
CA ARG A 77 -15.22 -1.76 -24.85
C ARG A 77 -15.92 -0.56 -25.49
N GLY A 78 -16.97 -0.85 -26.27
CA GLY A 78 -17.89 0.17 -26.77
C GLY A 78 -18.77 0.79 -25.67
N GLU A 79 -19.75 1.63 -26.09
CA GLU A 79 -20.64 2.36 -25.17
C GLU A 79 -21.48 1.45 -24.26
N GLN A 80 -21.73 0.20 -24.67
CA GLN A 80 -22.53 -0.77 -23.93
C GLN A 80 -21.82 -1.38 -22.71
N TYR A 81 -20.52 -1.21 -22.58
CA TYR A 81 -19.75 -1.71 -21.45
C TYR A 81 -19.46 -0.59 -20.43
N PRO A 82 -19.22 -0.89 -19.15
CA PRO A 82 -18.82 0.13 -18.18
C PRO A 82 -17.47 0.77 -18.53
N LEU A 83 -17.26 2.02 -18.09
CA LEU A 83 -15.94 2.61 -18.00
C LEU A 83 -15.14 1.94 -16.87
N VAL A 84 -13.88 1.65 -17.11
CA VAL A 84 -12.96 1.10 -16.11
C VAL A 84 -11.98 2.17 -15.67
N VAL A 85 -12.09 2.57 -14.41
CA VAL A 85 -11.26 3.58 -13.77
C VAL A 85 -10.38 2.93 -12.70
N ALA A 86 -9.12 3.32 -12.58
CA ALA A 86 -8.25 2.82 -11.54
C ALA A 86 -7.49 3.94 -10.81
N GLY A 87 -7.34 3.76 -9.50
CA GLY A 87 -6.54 4.62 -8.63
C GLY A 87 -5.79 3.80 -7.59
N GLY A 88 -5.10 4.48 -6.70
CA GLY A 88 -4.35 3.86 -5.61
C GLY A 88 -2.85 3.80 -5.81
N PRO A 89 -2.08 3.47 -4.75
CA PRO A 89 -0.63 3.61 -4.73
C PRO A 89 0.11 2.88 -5.85
N ALA A 90 -0.34 1.71 -6.27
CA ALA A 90 0.33 0.94 -7.32
C ALA A 90 0.31 1.68 -8.66
N VAL A 91 -0.82 2.29 -9.03
CA VAL A 91 -0.93 3.04 -10.29
C VAL A 91 -0.39 4.46 -10.19
N TRP A 92 -0.32 5.06 -8.99
CA TRP A 92 0.40 6.32 -8.83
C TRP A 92 1.88 6.18 -9.20
N ALA A 93 2.45 5.01 -8.91
CA ALA A 93 3.83 4.72 -9.21
C ALA A 93 4.02 4.41 -10.70
N ASN A 94 3.21 3.50 -11.23
CA ASN A 94 3.35 3.03 -12.60
C ASN A 94 2.02 2.46 -13.16
N PRO A 95 1.26 3.22 -13.96
CA PRO A 95 0.04 2.74 -14.63
C PRO A 95 0.31 1.96 -15.92
N CYS A 96 1.56 1.97 -16.46
CA CYS A 96 1.87 1.52 -17.83
C CYS A 96 1.52 0.06 -18.12
N VAL A 97 1.59 -0.81 -17.11
CA VAL A 97 1.20 -2.22 -17.24
C VAL A 97 -0.30 -2.36 -17.55
N LEU A 98 -1.12 -1.42 -17.10
CA LEU A 98 -2.58 -1.47 -17.22
C LEU A 98 -3.15 -0.57 -18.32
N GLU A 99 -2.34 0.15 -19.07
CA GLU A 99 -2.77 1.14 -20.08
C GLU A 99 -3.69 0.55 -21.17
N ASP A 100 -3.53 -0.73 -21.52
CA ASP A 100 -4.40 -1.37 -22.52
C ASP A 100 -5.75 -1.80 -21.93
N PHE A 101 -5.94 -1.77 -20.60
CA PHE A 101 -7.08 -2.34 -19.90
C PHE A 101 -7.95 -1.33 -19.16
N VAL A 102 -7.39 -0.22 -18.75
CA VAL A 102 -8.06 0.82 -17.96
C VAL A 102 -8.31 2.05 -18.83
N ASP A 103 -9.51 2.59 -18.77
CA ASP A 103 -9.90 3.73 -19.61
C ASP A 103 -9.33 5.05 -19.06
N LEU A 104 -9.22 5.16 -17.73
CA LEU A 104 -8.74 6.35 -17.04
C LEU A 104 -8.11 5.98 -15.68
N PHE A 105 -7.02 6.68 -15.33
CA PHE A 105 -6.37 6.56 -14.02
C PHE A 105 -6.46 7.86 -13.24
N VAL A 106 -6.66 7.74 -11.92
CA VAL A 106 -6.52 8.85 -10.97
C VAL A 106 -5.18 8.74 -10.27
N ILE A 107 -4.32 9.73 -10.48
CA ILE A 107 -2.95 9.79 -9.97
C ILE A 107 -2.92 10.73 -8.76
N GLY A 108 -2.97 10.18 -7.59
CA GLY A 108 -3.03 10.89 -6.31
C GLY A 108 -4.28 10.60 -5.50
N ASP A 109 -4.68 11.55 -4.65
CA ASP A 109 -5.89 11.46 -3.86
C ASP A 109 -7.12 11.63 -4.76
N ALA A 110 -8.24 11.01 -4.43
CA ALA A 110 -9.44 11.07 -5.23
C ALA A 110 -10.23 12.39 -5.02
N GLU A 111 -10.22 12.93 -3.81
CA GLU A 111 -11.04 14.07 -3.42
C GLU A 111 -10.87 15.30 -4.32
N PRO A 112 -9.66 15.66 -4.79
CA PRO A 112 -9.49 16.85 -5.62
C PRO A 112 -10.10 16.78 -7.03
N CYS A 113 -10.47 15.60 -7.50
CA CYS A 113 -10.96 15.45 -8.88
C CYS A 113 -12.18 14.54 -9.03
N LEU A 114 -12.61 13.84 -7.99
CA LEU A 114 -13.65 12.82 -8.12
C LEU A 114 -15.00 13.42 -8.53
N TRP A 115 -15.40 14.51 -7.89
CA TRP A 115 -16.71 15.11 -8.17
C TRP A 115 -16.73 15.79 -9.53
N ASP A 116 -15.66 16.49 -9.92
CA ASP A 116 -15.52 17.03 -11.28
C ASP A 116 -15.58 15.91 -12.35
N LEU A 117 -15.01 14.74 -12.05
CA LEU A 117 -15.10 13.57 -12.94
C LEU A 117 -16.52 13.02 -13.03
N LEU A 118 -17.28 13.01 -11.95
CA LEU A 118 -18.65 12.53 -11.92
C LEU A 118 -19.59 13.49 -12.67
N ASP A 119 -19.48 14.79 -12.41
CA ASP A 119 -20.23 15.84 -13.11
C ASP A 119 -19.97 15.75 -14.61
N LEU A 120 -18.71 15.70 -14.99
CA LEU A 120 -18.29 15.59 -16.38
C LEU A 120 -18.83 14.30 -17.03
N TYR A 121 -18.87 13.19 -16.29
CA TYR A 121 -19.44 11.94 -16.80
C TYR A 121 -20.94 12.05 -17.09
N VAL A 122 -21.69 12.68 -16.17
CA VAL A 122 -23.15 12.91 -16.33
C VAL A 122 -23.46 13.82 -17.51
N GLU A 123 -22.65 14.86 -17.73
CA GLU A 123 -22.83 15.84 -18.81
C GLU A 123 -22.38 15.32 -20.19
N SER A 124 -21.52 14.29 -20.21
CA SER A 124 -20.92 13.80 -21.45
C SER A 124 -21.89 12.97 -22.31
N LYS A 125 -21.86 13.22 -23.62
CA LYS A 125 -22.72 12.52 -24.58
C LYS A 125 -22.21 11.13 -24.98
N SER A 126 -20.94 10.85 -24.76
CA SER A 126 -20.31 9.59 -25.11
C SER A 126 -19.08 9.36 -24.22
N LYS A 127 -18.60 8.11 -24.13
CA LYS A 127 -17.34 7.81 -23.46
C LYS A 127 -16.15 8.54 -24.08
N ALA A 128 -16.13 8.69 -25.39
CA ALA A 128 -15.05 9.38 -26.07
C ALA A 128 -14.99 10.86 -25.67
N SER A 129 -16.14 11.57 -25.66
CA SER A 129 -16.19 12.97 -25.21
C SER A 129 -15.83 13.11 -23.73
N PHE A 130 -16.29 12.18 -22.89
CA PHE A 130 -15.92 12.16 -21.48
C PHE A 130 -14.39 12.01 -21.30
N LEU A 131 -13.77 11.02 -21.94
CA LEU A 131 -12.34 10.76 -21.80
C LEU A 131 -11.48 11.92 -22.33
N GLU A 132 -11.91 12.57 -23.41
CA GLU A 132 -11.24 13.76 -23.94
C GLU A 132 -11.23 14.89 -22.92
N GLU A 133 -12.39 15.25 -22.35
CA GLU A 133 -12.49 16.30 -21.36
C GLU A 133 -11.84 15.91 -20.03
N ALA A 134 -12.06 14.68 -19.55
CA ALA A 134 -11.44 14.17 -18.34
C ALA A 134 -9.90 14.20 -18.39
N SER A 135 -9.33 13.99 -19.58
CA SER A 135 -7.87 14.08 -19.76
C SER A 135 -7.30 15.45 -19.42
N LYS A 136 -8.08 16.50 -19.38
CA LYS A 136 -7.68 17.87 -19.06
C LYS A 136 -7.65 18.14 -17.55
N LEU A 137 -8.34 17.32 -16.77
CA LEU A 137 -8.42 17.48 -15.31
C LEU A 137 -7.07 17.17 -14.64
N PRO A 138 -6.70 17.91 -13.59
CA PRO A 138 -5.51 17.60 -12.78
C PRO A 138 -5.61 16.19 -12.19
N GLY A 139 -4.48 15.46 -12.18
CA GLY A 139 -4.42 14.11 -11.62
C GLY A 139 -5.07 13.01 -12.45
N VAL A 140 -5.66 13.35 -13.60
CA VAL A 140 -6.28 12.36 -14.49
C VAL A 140 -5.33 11.98 -15.62
N TYR A 141 -5.10 10.68 -15.78
CA TYR A 141 -4.35 10.10 -16.89
C TYR A 141 -5.28 9.24 -17.76
N VAL A 142 -5.42 9.63 -19.02
CA VAL A 142 -6.13 8.85 -20.04
C VAL A 142 -5.09 8.26 -20.99
N PRO A 143 -4.94 6.92 -21.08
CA PRO A 143 -3.94 6.30 -21.95
C PRO A 143 -4.14 6.69 -23.42
N GLY A 144 -3.03 7.00 -24.10
CA GLY A 144 -3.04 7.44 -25.51
C GLY A 144 -3.12 8.96 -25.68
N VAL A 145 -3.34 9.73 -24.62
CA VAL A 145 -3.17 11.18 -24.63
C VAL A 145 -1.74 11.49 -24.21
N ASP A 146 -0.95 12.09 -25.10
CA ASP A 146 0.43 12.47 -24.83
C ASP A 146 0.45 13.73 -23.96
N ARG A 147 0.69 13.52 -22.67
CA ARG A 147 0.68 14.59 -21.69
C ARG A 147 1.44 14.15 -20.42
N ARG A 148 2.21 15.09 -19.85
CA ARG A 148 2.73 14.94 -18.51
C ARG A 148 1.60 15.09 -17.49
N VAL A 149 1.44 14.10 -16.63
CA VAL A 149 0.37 14.07 -15.61
C VAL A 149 0.96 14.40 -14.25
N ARG A 150 0.46 15.48 -13.64
CA ARG A 150 0.83 15.86 -12.28
C ARG A 150 -0.12 15.21 -11.29
N ARG A 151 0.45 14.55 -10.29
CA ARG A 151 -0.27 13.99 -9.14
C ARG A 151 -1.05 15.09 -8.40
N VAL A 152 -2.27 14.78 -7.97
CA VAL A 152 -3.09 15.62 -7.09
C VAL A 152 -3.16 15.07 -5.68
N LEU A 153 -3.23 15.95 -4.70
CA LEU A 153 -3.35 15.60 -3.29
C LEU A 153 -4.38 16.51 -2.62
N ALA A 154 -5.16 15.97 -1.70
CA ALA A 154 -5.96 16.78 -0.80
C ALA A 154 -5.02 17.67 0.04
N GLU A 155 -5.18 18.99 -0.01
CA GLU A 155 -4.29 19.92 0.66
C GLU A 155 -4.45 19.88 2.18
N SER A 156 -5.70 19.82 2.65
CA SER A 156 -6.08 19.67 4.05
C SER A 156 -6.82 18.37 4.27
N LEU A 157 -6.37 17.55 5.23
CA LEU A 157 -7.12 16.36 5.62
C LEU A 157 -8.33 16.69 6.49
N ASP A 158 -8.36 17.85 7.15
CA ASP A 158 -9.52 18.28 7.93
C ASP A 158 -10.71 18.62 7.03
N GLU A 159 -10.44 19.18 5.86
CA GLU A 159 -11.45 19.48 4.83
C GLU A 159 -11.84 18.25 4.02
N ALA A 160 -10.92 17.29 3.85
CA ALA A 160 -11.21 16.07 3.14
C ALA A 160 -12.26 15.23 3.90
N PRO A 161 -13.36 14.83 3.24
CA PRO A 161 -14.40 14.04 3.88
C PRO A 161 -13.85 12.76 4.51
N HIS A 162 -14.35 12.40 5.68
CA HIS A 162 -14.01 11.14 6.35
C HIS A 162 -15.28 10.30 6.55
N PRO A 163 -15.27 9.00 6.21
CA PRO A 163 -16.44 8.15 6.40
C PRO A 163 -16.69 7.91 7.89
N VAL A 164 -17.74 8.55 8.43
CA VAL A 164 -18.22 8.32 9.79
C VAL A 164 -19.24 7.18 9.86
N ARG A 165 -20.04 6.99 8.80
CA ARG A 165 -20.95 5.84 8.64
C ARG A 165 -20.24 4.69 7.94
N GLN A 166 -19.30 4.06 8.62
CA GLN A 166 -18.60 2.92 8.05
C GLN A 166 -19.47 1.66 8.12
N VAL A 167 -19.35 0.82 7.10
CA VAL A 167 -20.04 -0.47 7.11
C VAL A 167 -19.26 -1.43 8.00
N VAL A 168 -19.93 -1.88 9.05
CA VAL A 168 -19.36 -2.81 10.04
C VAL A 168 -20.09 -4.16 9.94
N PRO A 169 -19.37 -5.27 9.71
CA PRO A 169 -19.99 -6.59 9.62
C PRO A 169 -20.66 -6.99 10.94
N LEU A 170 -21.85 -7.57 10.85
CA LEU A 170 -22.56 -8.12 12.00
C LEU A 170 -22.10 -9.54 12.32
N LEU A 171 -21.74 -10.31 11.32
CA LEU A 171 -21.30 -11.69 11.46
C LEU A 171 -19.80 -11.76 11.68
N LYS A 172 -19.36 -12.56 12.63
CA LYS A 172 -17.95 -12.74 13.00
C LYS A 172 -17.10 -13.29 11.83
N GLU A 173 -17.68 -14.14 11.02
CA GLU A 173 -17.04 -14.75 9.85
C GLU A 173 -16.71 -13.71 8.76
N LEU A 174 -17.36 -12.56 8.79
CA LEU A 174 -17.15 -11.47 7.87
C LEU A 174 -16.27 -10.35 8.46
N GLU A 175 -15.76 -10.52 9.67
CA GLU A 175 -14.90 -9.52 10.30
C GLU A 175 -13.61 -9.32 9.49
N PRO A 176 -13.23 -8.07 9.20
CA PRO A 176 -11.96 -7.76 8.57
C PRO A 176 -10.80 -8.03 9.54
N VAL A 177 -9.56 -7.99 9.02
CA VAL A 177 -8.34 -8.20 9.81
C VAL A 177 -8.25 -7.29 11.03
N LEU A 178 -8.77 -6.07 10.94
CA LEU A 178 -8.80 -5.12 12.06
C LEU A 178 -9.96 -5.35 13.04
N GLY A 179 -10.82 -6.35 12.77
CA GLY A 179 -12.03 -6.64 13.56
C GLY A 179 -13.13 -5.60 13.33
N ARG A 180 -14.14 -5.62 14.19
CA ARG A 180 -15.20 -4.59 14.21
C ARG A 180 -14.64 -3.31 14.81
N ALA A 181 -14.26 -2.36 13.98
CA ALA A 181 -13.65 -1.12 14.39
C ALA A 181 -14.06 0.03 13.48
N LEU A 182 -14.13 1.23 14.03
CA LEU A 182 -14.09 2.46 13.27
C LEU A 182 -12.66 2.65 12.75
N MET A 183 -12.47 2.67 11.44
CA MET A 183 -11.19 2.99 10.84
C MET A 183 -11.03 4.52 10.82
N LEU A 184 -10.04 5.02 11.53
CA LEU A 184 -9.75 6.46 11.68
C LEU A 184 -8.49 6.81 10.89
N GLU A 185 -8.65 7.53 9.78
CA GLU A 185 -7.52 8.05 9.05
C GLU A 185 -6.94 9.28 9.77
N ALA A 186 -5.83 9.09 10.46
CA ALA A 186 -5.16 10.17 11.18
C ALA A 186 -4.11 10.91 10.33
N SER A 187 -3.55 10.23 9.34
CA SER A 187 -2.48 10.81 8.50
C SER A 187 -2.41 10.17 7.13
N ARG A 188 -1.93 10.92 6.14
CA ARG A 188 -1.51 10.43 4.81
C ARG A 188 -0.04 10.72 4.57
N SER A 189 0.66 9.77 3.97
CA SER A 189 2.11 9.79 3.77
C SER A 189 2.89 9.72 5.10
N CYS A 190 4.20 9.92 5.02
CA CYS A 190 5.13 9.88 6.14
C CYS A 190 6.28 10.84 5.88
N SER A 191 6.68 11.60 6.88
CA SER A 191 7.75 12.60 6.79
C SER A 191 9.15 11.98 6.70
N ARG A 192 9.30 10.69 7.03
CA ARG A 192 10.61 10.01 7.19
C ARG A 192 11.34 9.75 5.88
N ARG A 193 10.65 9.72 4.75
CA ARG A 193 11.23 9.56 3.40
C ARG A 193 12.23 8.42 3.28
N CYS A 194 11.91 7.24 3.87
CA CYS A 194 12.70 6.03 3.64
C CYS A 194 12.83 5.77 2.13
N ARG A 195 14.04 5.53 1.64
CA ARG A 195 14.39 5.53 0.21
C ARG A 195 13.70 4.46 -0.63
N PHE A 196 13.17 3.42 0.01
CA PHE A 196 12.41 2.34 -0.64
C PHE A 196 10.88 2.56 -0.63
N CYS A 197 10.38 3.50 0.19
CA CYS A 197 8.97 3.58 0.54
C CYS A 197 8.18 4.43 -0.44
N LEU A 198 7.36 3.81 -1.29
CA LEU A 198 6.50 4.50 -2.24
C LEU A 198 5.64 5.58 -1.59
N ILE A 199 5.00 5.27 -0.47
CA ILE A 199 4.04 6.16 0.19
C ILE A 199 4.70 7.46 0.66
N SER A 200 5.95 7.38 1.16
CA SER A 200 6.66 8.57 1.63
C SER A 200 7.19 9.47 0.50
N TRP A 201 7.30 8.96 -0.72
CA TRP A 201 7.71 9.72 -1.89
C TRP A 201 6.51 10.16 -2.74
N ALA A 202 5.73 9.21 -3.23
CA ALA A 202 4.57 9.50 -4.05
C ALA A 202 3.43 10.17 -3.27
N GLY A 203 3.31 9.97 -1.96
CA GLY A 203 2.30 10.61 -1.09
C GLY A 203 2.75 11.92 -0.44
N SER A 204 4.05 12.32 -0.58
CA SER A 204 4.60 13.54 0.05
C SER A 204 3.90 14.83 -0.42
N PRO A 205 3.70 15.84 0.44
CA PRO A 205 4.10 15.89 1.86
C PRO A 205 3.23 15.02 2.79
N ALA A 206 3.76 14.74 3.99
CA ALA A 206 2.95 14.15 5.05
C ALA A 206 1.88 15.14 5.51
N ARG A 207 0.66 14.66 5.71
CA ARG A 207 -0.50 15.44 6.13
C ARG A 207 -1.18 14.74 7.28
N HIS A 208 -1.69 15.50 8.23
CA HIS A 208 -2.33 15.00 9.44
C HIS A 208 -3.70 15.65 9.61
N ARG A 209 -4.66 14.93 10.17
CA ARG A 209 -5.90 15.51 10.67
C ARG A 209 -5.62 16.18 12.01
N SER A 210 -6.25 17.32 12.26
CA SER A 210 -6.17 17.97 13.58
C SER A 210 -6.77 17.08 14.67
N LEU A 211 -6.33 17.26 15.91
CA LEU A 211 -6.90 16.57 17.06
C LEU A 211 -8.41 16.82 17.20
N GLN A 212 -8.87 18.04 16.91
CA GLN A 212 -10.28 18.41 16.91
C GLN A 212 -11.05 17.56 15.88
N ARG A 213 -10.53 17.42 14.65
CA ARG A 213 -11.19 16.63 13.62
C ARG A 213 -11.19 15.15 13.94
N LEU A 214 -10.10 14.63 14.53
CA LEU A 214 -10.06 13.23 15.00
C LEU A 214 -11.13 12.99 16.06
N LYS A 215 -11.31 13.91 17.01
CA LYS A 215 -12.35 13.83 18.04
C LYS A 215 -13.76 13.77 17.44
N GLU A 216 -14.08 14.67 16.55
CA GLU A 216 -15.39 14.70 15.86
C GLU A 216 -15.68 13.38 15.12
N VAL A 217 -14.70 12.86 14.38
CA VAL A 217 -14.83 11.60 13.64
C VAL A 217 -15.03 10.41 14.59
N VAL A 218 -14.31 10.36 15.72
CA VAL A 218 -14.45 9.28 16.70
C VAL A 218 -15.83 9.34 17.35
N GLU A 219 -16.24 10.49 17.88
CA GLU A 219 -17.53 10.66 18.57
C GLU A 219 -18.71 10.32 17.65
N GLU A 220 -18.72 10.89 16.45
CA GLU A 220 -19.81 10.62 15.49
C GLU A 220 -19.75 9.19 14.95
N GLY A 221 -18.56 8.72 14.56
CA GLY A 221 -18.38 7.39 13.98
C GLY A 221 -18.76 6.28 14.95
N VAL A 222 -18.34 6.36 16.21
CA VAL A 222 -18.73 5.40 17.26
C VAL A 222 -20.23 5.44 17.51
N ARG A 223 -20.82 6.64 17.59
CA ARG A 223 -22.27 6.81 17.77
C ARG A 223 -23.07 6.17 16.64
N LEU A 224 -22.61 6.30 15.39
CA LEU A 224 -23.31 5.79 14.21
C LEU A 224 -23.10 4.29 13.94
N THR A 225 -21.93 3.75 14.31
CA THR A 225 -21.56 2.36 14.04
C THR A 225 -21.75 1.43 15.23
N GLY A 226 -21.82 1.97 16.45
CA GLY A 226 -21.94 1.19 17.68
C GLY A 226 -20.74 0.28 17.97
N VAL A 227 -19.55 0.60 17.46
CA VAL A 227 -18.33 -0.15 17.73
C VAL A 227 -17.66 0.31 19.02
N ASP A 228 -16.93 -0.61 19.66
CA ASP A 228 -16.16 -0.37 20.88
C ASP A 228 -14.65 -0.25 20.62
N LYS A 229 -14.26 -0.11 19.32
CA LYS A 229 -12.86 -0.10 18.89
C LYS A 229 -12.64 0.94 17.81
N VAL A 230 -11.51 1.64 17.91
CA VAL A 230 -10.96 2.50 16.86
C VAL A 230 -9.68 1.85 16.32
N ALA A 231 -9.57 1.77 15.02
CA ALA A 231 -8.36 1.33 14.32
C ALA A 231 -7.78 2.52 13.55
N ILE A 232 -6.67 3.06 14.03
CA ILE A 232 -5.99 4.15 13.34
C ILE A 232 -5.37 3.61 12.05
N VAL A 233 -5.56 4.33 10.98
CA VAL A 233 -4.95 4.08 9.67
C VAL A 233 -4.13 5.29 9.25
N GLY A 234 -3.02 5.03 8.56
CA GLY A 234 -2.08 6.05 8.10
C GLY A 234 -0.63 5.62 8.29
N ALA A 235 0.20 5.88 7.31
CA ALA A 235 1.60 5.43 7.33
C ALA A 235 2.49 6.21 8.32
N GLY A 236 2.15 7.45 8.63
CA GLY A 236 2.94 8.37 9.44
C GLY A 236 2.32 8.71 10.81
N PHE A 237 1.50 7.82 11.39
CA PHE A 237 0.84 8.13 12.67
C PHE A 237 1.85 8.43 13.81
N HIS A 238 2.99 7.76 13.84
CA HIS A 238 4.06 8.02 14.81
C HIS A 238 4.71 9.44 14.68
N ASP A 239 4.48 10.12 13.56
CA ASP A 239 4.90 11.52 13.32
C ASP A 239 3.74 12.51 13.52
N HIS A 240 2.57 12.07 13.96
CA HIS A 240 1.43 12.94 14.19
C HIS A 240 1.76 13.95 15.31
N PRO A 241 1.56 15.26 15.11
CA PRO A 241 1.90 16.28 16.11
C PRO A 241 1.27 16.03 17.49
N ASN A 242 0.08 15.44 17.50
CA ASN A 242 -0.68 15.15 18.70
C ASN A 242 -0.90 13.63 18.88
N VAL A 243 0.15 12.81 18.64
CA VAL A 243 0.03 11.35 18.71
C VAL A 243 -0.44 10.86 20.09
N GLU A 244 0.05 11.48 21.15
CA GLU A 244 -0.27 11.13 22.52
C GLU A 244 -1.72 11.49 22.85
N GLU A 245 -2.12 12.74 22.59
CA GLU A 245 -3.48 13.22 22.82
C GLU A 245 -4.49 12.44 21.99
N ALA A 246 -4.15 12.06 20.76
CA ALA A 246 -5.00 11.23 19.91
C ALA A 246 -5.21 9.82 20.48
N CYS A 247 -4.17 9.21 21.06
CA CYS A 247 -4.30 7.94 21.75
C CYS A 247 -5.16 8.07 23.01
N ARG A 248 -4.92 9.08 23.85
CA ARG A 248 -5.69 9.33 25.08
C ARG A 248 -7.15 9.62 24.81
N LEU A 249 -7.45 10.45 23.82
CA LEU A 249 -8.81 10.79 23.41
C LEU A 249 -9.67 9.54 23.16
N ILE A 250 -9.08 8.50 22.57
CA ILE A 250 -9.79 7.25 22.26
C ILE A 250 -9.97 6.41 23.54
N VAL A 251 -8.91 6.28 24.33
CA VAL A 251 -8.91 5.41 25.51
C VAL A 251 -9.77 5.98 26.64
N GLU A 252 -9.75 7.29 26.85
CA GLU A 252 -10.58 7.99 27.86
C GLU A 252 -12.08 7.86 27.60
N GLN A 253 -12.49 7.60 26.35
CA GLN A 253 -13.86 7.23 25.99
C GLN A 253 -14.20 5.75 26.24
N GLY A 254 -13.28 4.98 26.82
CA GLY A 254 -13.46 3.54 27.07
C GLY A 254 -13.34 2.68 25.80
N LEU A 255 -12.81 3.21 24.72
CA LEU A 255 -12.69 2.52 23.44
C LEU A 255 -11.38 1.73 23.34
N LYS A 256 -11.43 0.60 22.68
CA LYS A 256 -10.23 -0.15 22.30
C LYS A 256 -9.48 0.58 21.19
N LEU A 257 -8.15 0.48 21.21
CA LEU A 257 -7.28 1.15 20.25
C LEU A 257 -6.40 0.15 19.50
N SER A 258 -6.33 0.31 18.19
CA SER A 258 -5.40 -0.41 17.31
C SER A 258 -4.66 0.59 16.43
N ILE A 259 -3.36 0.41 16.29
CA ILE A 259 -2.50 1.29 15.48
C ILE A 259 -1.74 0.48 14.41
N PRO A 260 -1.29 1.13 13.32
CA PRO A 260 -0.42 0.50 12.33
C PRO A 260 0.98 0.21 12.91
N SER A 261 1.89 -0.30 12.08
CA SER A 261 3.31 -0.40 12.46
C SER A 261 3.88 0.99 12.71
N VAL A 262 4.73 1.10 13.74
CA VAL A 262 5.29 2.38 14.18
C VAL A 262 6.82 2.37 14.28
N ARG A 263 7.41 3.55 14.25
CA ARG A 263 8.72 3.85 14.78
C ARG A 263 8.58 3.96 16.30
N GLY A 264 8.82 2.86 17.01
CA GLY A 264 8.65 2.82 18.47
C GLY A 264 9.59 3.77 19.22
N ASP A 265 10.76 4.03 18.66
CA ASP A 265 11.75 4.99 19.16
C ASP A 265 11.23 6.44 19.24
N LEU A 266 10.16 6.75 18.50
CA LEU A 266 9.54 8.08 18.46
C LEU A 266 8.32 8.21 19.40
N LEU A 267 7.91 7.13 20.04
CA LEU A 267 6.74 7.13 20.92
C LEU A 267 7.13 7.36 22.38
N SER A 268 6.35 8.16 23.10
CA SER A 268 6.49 8.36 24.55
C SER A 268 6.00 7.15 25.35
N GLU A 269 6.36 7.09 26.62
CA GLU A 269 5.82 6.10 27.58
C GLU A 269 4.29 6.18 27.68
N GLU A 270 3.76 7.40 27.66
CA GLU A 270 2.34 7.68 27.74
C GLU A 270 1.59 7.05 26.58
N VAL A 271 2.16 7.10 25.35
CA VAL A 271 1.57 6.42 24.21
C VAL A 271 1.54 4.91 24.42
N PHE A 272 2.63 4.29 24.91
CA PHE A 272 2.62 2.86 25.17
C PHE A 272 1.63 2.47 26.28
N ARG A 273 1.46 3.29 27.31
CA ARG A 273 0.43 3.08 28.35
C ARG A 273 -0.98 3.16 27.76
N ALA A 274 -1.28 4.21 27.01
CA ALA A 274 -2.57 4.36 26.34
C ALA A 274 -2.86 3.19 25.39
N LEU A 275 -1.87 2.71 24.64
CA LEU A 275 -2.02 1.53 23.76
C LEU A 275 -2.37 0.26 24.54
N ASN A 276 -1.73 0.03 25.70
CA ASN A 276 -2.04 -1.12 26.55
C ASN A 276 -3.43 -0.99 27.20
N GLU A 277 -3.79 0.19 27.70
CA GLU A 277 -5.14 0.50 28.23
C GLU A 277 -6.20 0.29 27.16
N GLY A 278 -5.96 0.75 25.93
CA GLY A 278 -6.81 0.48 24.76
C GLY A 278 -6.81 -0.97 24.29
N GLY A 279 -6.16 -1.87 25.04
CA GLY A 279 -6.20 -3.32 24.84
C GLY A 279 -5.25 -3.86 23.77
N LEU A 280 -4.27 -3.06 23.29
CA LEU A 280 -3.27 -3.52 22.33
C LEU A 280 -2.40 -4.62 22.96
N LYS A 281 -2.38 -5.80 22.36
CA LYS A 281 -1.57 -6.94 22.83
C LYS A 281 -0.25 -7.09 22.10
N THR A 282 -0.20 -6.64 20.85
CA THR A 282 0.96 -6.78 19.98
C THR A 282 1.32 -5.42 19.40
N ILE A 283 2.53 -4.96 19.66
CA ILE A 283 3.07 -3.80 18.95
C ILE A 283 3.90 -4.26 17.75
N THR A 284 3.79 -3.53 16.65
CA THR A 284 4.55 -3.80 15.43
C THR A 284 5.56 -2.70 15.19
N MET A 285 6.84 -3.05 15.12
CA MET A 285 7.94 -2.15 14.77
C MET A 285 8.64 -2.65 13.50
N ALA A 286 9.23 -1.75 12.75
CA ALA A 286 9.83 -2.09 11.47
C ALA A 286 11.28 -1.61 11.40
N PRO A 287 12.26 -2.38 11.91
CA PRO A 287 13.69 -2.07 11.73
C PRO A 287 14.12 -2.16 10.27
N GLU A 288 13.46 -2.96 9.44
CA GLU A 288 13.67 -3.23 8.02
C GLU A 288 14.94 -4.02 7.72
N ALA A 289 16.06 -3.75 8.39
CA ALA A 289 17.35 -4.41 8.15
C ALA A 289 18.05 -4.82 9.45
N GLY A 290 18.93 -5.80 9.35
CA GLY A 290 19.64 -6.40 10.48
C GLY A 290 20.77 -5.54 11.06
N SER A 291 21.29 -4.58 10.30
CA SER A 291 22.38 -3.70 10.76
C SER A 291 22.03 -2.22 10.62
N GLU A 292 22.64 -1.39 11.45
CA GLU A 292 22.52 0.08 11.40
C GLU A 292 23.01 0.63 10.07
N ARG A 293 24.08 0.07 9.52
CA ARG A 293 24.63 0.42 8.22
C ARG A 293 23.59 0.33 7.10
N ILE A 294 22.87 -0.79 7.03
CA ILE A 294 21.81 -0.93 6.00
C ILE A 294 20.60 -0.06 6.33
N ARG A 295 20.23 0.11 7.60
CA ARG A 295 19.16 1.04 7.97
C ARG A 295 19.46 2.48 7.54
N GLU A 296 20.71 2.93 7.68
CA GLU A 296 21.16 4.23 7.18
C GLU A 296 21.07 4.31 5.64
N ALA A 297 21.52 3.27 4.95
CA ALA A 297 21.37 3.19 3.48
C ALA A 297 19.91 3.22 3.02
N LEU A 298 18.98 2.67 3.82
CA LEU A 298 17.54 2.76 3.57
C LEU A 298 16.95 4.15 3.82
N GLY A 299 17.71 5.10 4.40
CA GLY A 299 17.20 6.38 4.89
C GLY A 299 16.27 6.21 6.09
N LYS A 300 16.52 5.18 6.88
CA LYS A 300 15.79 4.87 8.12
C LYS A 300 16.78 4.73 9.27
N PRO A 301 17.46 5.83 9.68
CA PRO A 301 18.40 5.79 10.77
C PRO A 301 17.66 5.35 12.05
N LEU A 302 18.08 4.23 12.58
CA LEU A 302 17.56 3.61 13.79
C LEU A 302 18.68 2.71 14.34
N ASP A 303 19.26 3.08 15.48
CA ASP A 303 20.23 2.24 16.15
C ASP A 303 19.56 1.10 16.93
N ASP A 304 20.35 0.10 17.26
CA ASP A 304 19.85 -1.07 17.97
C ASP A 304 19.39 -0.71 19.39
N GLU A 305 20.06 0.24 20.06
CA GLU A 305 19.76 0.63 21.43
C GLU A 305 18.41 1.33 21.50
N ALA A 306 18.12 2.27 20.59
CA ALA A 306 16.83 2.94 20.50
C ALA A 306 15.67 1.96 20.24
N LEU A 307 15.88 0.95 19.38
CA LEU A 307 14.88 -0.07 19.11
C LEU A 307 14.64 -0.97 20.34
N ILE A 308 15.71 -1.37 21.04
CA ILE A 308 15.62 -2.21 22.22
C ILE A 308 14.96 -1.43 23.37
N ASP A 309 15.32 -0.16 23.57
CA ASP A 309 14.69 0.72 24.55
C ASP A 309 13.19 0.90 24.28
N ALA A 310 12.79 1.18 23.03
CA ALA A 310 11.40 1.27 22.65
C ALA A 310 10.62 -0.03 22.92
N ALA A 311 11.23 -1.18 22.63
CA ALA A 311 10.64 -2.48 22.93
C ALA A 311 10.52 -2.72 24.44
N ALA A 312 11.51 -2.32 25.24
CA ALA A 312 11.50 -2.43 26.70
C ALA A 312 10.37 -1.56 27.28
N ARG A 313 10.25 -0.29 26.89
CA ARG A 313 9.17 0.63 27.31
C ARG A 313 7.78 0.07 26.93
N ALA A 314 7.63 -0.48 25.74
CA ALA A 314 6.38 -1.13 25.34
C ALA A 314 6.07 -2.35 26.23
N ARG A 315 7.08 -3.14 26.59
CA ARG A 315 6.90 -4.31 27.48
C ARG A 315 6.57 -3.90 28.92
N GLU A 316 7.21 -2.87 29.45
CA GLU A 316 6.96 -2.30 30.78
C GLU A 316 5.56 -1.70 30.88
N ALA A 317 5.09 -1.05 29.81
CA ALA A 317 3.71 -0.57 29.71
C ALA A 317 2.65 -1.70 29.65
N GLY A 318 3.07 -2.99 29.59
CA GLY A 318 2.17 -4.14 29.62
C GLY A 318 1.85 -4.79 28.29
N ILE A 319 2.44 -4.34 27.18
CA ILE A 319 2.29 -4.95 25.85
C ILE A 319 3.01 -6.29 25.85
N ARG A 320 2.33 -7.37 25.43
CA ARG A 320 2.79 -8.75 25.65
C ARG A 320 3.58 -9.35 24.49
N SER A 321 3.33 -8.87 23.27
CA SER A 321 3.91 -9.44 22.06
C SER A 321 4.54 -8.36 21.21
N LEU A 322 5.68 -8.69 20.58
CA LEU A 322 6.38 -7.82 19.65
C LEU A 322 6.38 -8.44 18.26
N LYS A 323 5.97 -7.67 17.26
CA LYS A 323 6.10 -8.04 15.85
C LYS A 323 7.13 -7.14 15.17
N LEU A 324 8.05 -7.73 14.42
CA LEU A 324 9.08 -7.00 13.70
C LEU A 324 8.97 -7.26 12.19
N TYR A 325 9.11 -6.20 11.42
CA TYR A 325 9.24 -6.29 9.96
C TYR A 325 10.69 -6.14 9.55
N PHE A 326 11.15 -7.10 8.73
CA PHE A 326 12.44 -7.05 8.06
C PHE A 326 12.28 -7.21 6.56
N MET A 327 13.26 -6.73 5.84
CA MET A 327 13.37 -6.82 4.39
C MET A 327 14.73 -7.40 4.05
N VAL A 328 14.79 -8.29 3.06
CA VAL A 328 16.02 -8.92 2.56
C VAL A 328 16.17 -8.72 1.05
N GLY A 329 17.37 -8.96 0.53
CA GLY A 329 17.65 -8.82 -0.90
C GLY A 329 18.01 -7.39 -1.30
N LEU A 330 18.41 -6.56 -0.36
CA LEU A 330 18.96 -5.24 -0.65
C LEU A 330 20.33 -5.38 -1.36
N PRO A 331 20.64 -4.49 -2.32
CA PRO A 331 21.86 -4.63 -3.13
C PRO A 331 23.17 -4.73 -2.33
N TRP A 332 23.19 -4.08 -1.17
CA TRP A 332 24.40 -3.91 -0.34
C TRP A 332 24.44 -4.81 0.88
N GLU A 333 23.51 -5.76 1.04
CA GLU A 333 23.52 -6.70 2.18
C GLU A 333 24.75 -7.62 2.13
N ARG A 334 25.34 -7.83 3.27
CA ARG A 334 26.51 -8.69 3.54
C ARG A 334 26.17 -9.68 4.65
N ALA A 335 27.02 -10.69 4.86
CA ALA A 335 26.82 -11.69 5.91
C ALA A 335 26.75 -11.06 7.32
N GLU A 336 27.56 -10.04 7.57
CA GLU A 336 27.63 -9.30 8.83
C GLU A 336 26.30 -8.61 9.18
N ASP A 337 25.51 -8.20 8.19
CA ASP A 337 24.20 -7.58 8.44
C ASP A 337 23.19 -8.59 9.01
N PHE A 338 23.30 -9.86 8.62
CA PHE A 338 22.48 -10.93 9.17
C PHE A 338 22.98 -11.38 10.56
N GLU A 339 24.30 -11.27 10.84
CA GLU A 339 24.85 -11.47 12.18
C GLU A 339 24.35 -10.37 13.12
N GLY A 340 24.31 -9.10 12.66
CA GLY A 340 23.68 -7.99 13.36
C GLY A 340 22.21 -8.27 13.68
N MET A 341 21.45 -8.79 12.71
CA MET A 341 20.05 -9.22 12.92
C MET A 341 19.95 -10.27 14.04
N ALA A 342 20.81 -11.28 14.02
CA ALA A 342 20.81 -12.32 15.04
C ALA A 342 21.12 -11.76 16.44
N GLY A 343 22.09 -10.84 16.55
CA GLY A 343 22.42 -10.12 17.77
C GLY A 343 21.25 -9.31 18.33
N LEU A 344 20.61 -8.53 17.46
CA LEU A 344 19.43 -7.74 17.79
C LEU A 344 18.27 -8.62 18.29
N LEU A 345 17.94 -9.68 17.55
CA LEU A 345 16.85 -10.60 17.93
C LEU A 345 17.13 -11.31 19.26
N LYS A 346 18.39 -11.64 19.54
CA LYS A 346 18.80 -12.21 20.82
C LYS A 346 18.55 -11.23 21.97
N LYS A 347 18.91 -9.96 21.83
CA LYS A 347 18.67 -8.91 22.84
C LYS A 347 17.16 -8.72 23.05
N LEU A 348 16.37 -8.59 21.98
CA LEU A 348 14.92 -8.42 22.05
C LEU A 348 14.21 -9.65 22.68
N SER A 349 14.70 -10.87 22.42
CA SER A 349 14.15 -12.08 23.03
C SER A 349 14.35 -12.11 24.55
N GLY A 350 15.37 -11.40 25.05
CA GLY A 350 15.64 -11.21 26.49
C GLY A 350 14.62 -10.32 27.22
N LEU A 351 13.84 -9.50 26.50
CA LEU A 351 12.84 -8.60 27.09
C LEU A 351 11.55 -9.30 27.58
N SER A 352 11.55 -10.65 27.60
CA SER A 352 10.44 -11.44 28.16
C SER A 352 9.06 -11.20 27.53
N PHE A 353 9.01 -10.87 26.24
CA PHE A 353 7.76 -10.93 25.49
C PHE A 353 7.21 -12.36 25.43
N THR A 354 5.88 -12.49 25.48
CA THR A 354 5.23 -13.81 25.35
C THR A 354 5.48 -14.43 23.98
N SER A 355 5.54 -13.59 22.94
CA SER A 355 5.91 -13.99 21.58
C SER A 355 6.67 -12.88 20.86
N LEU A 356 7.62 -13.27 20.03
CA LEU A 356 8.33 -12.42 19.09
C LEU A 356 8.02 -12.93 17.69
N HIS A 357 7.35 -12.14 16.88
CA HIS A 357 6.94 -12.51 15.52
C HIS A 357 7.76 -11.71 14.50
N ILE A 358 8.50 -12.40 13.67
CA ILE A 358 9.33 -11.82 12.62
C ILE A 358 8.64 -12.03 11.28
N SER A 359 8.32 -10.96 10.59
CA SER A 359 7.78 -11.01 9.23
C SER A 359 8.81 -10.45 8.27
N VAL A 360 9.21 -11.26 7.28
CA VAL A 360 10.30 -10.93 6.36
C VAL A 360 9.77 -10.82 4.95
N SER A 361 9.93 -9.64 4.36
CA SER A 361 9.65 -9.35 2.96
C SER A 361 10.93 -9.36 2.12
N VAL A 362 10.78 -9.42 0.81
CA VAL A 362 11.86 -9.15 -0.14
C VAL A 362 11.80 -7.68 -0.52
N PHE A 363 12.96 -7.04 -0.65
CA PHE A 363 13.05 -5.72 -1.23
C PHE A 363 12.54 -5.73 -2.68
N ILE A 364 11.54 -4.91 -2.97
CA ILE A 364 10.96 -4.74 -4.30
C ILE A 364 11.15 -3.28 -4.72
N PRO A 365 11.92 -3.02 -5.78
CA PRO A 365 12.08 -1.67 -6.29
C PRO A 365 10.73 -1.11 -6.73
N LYS A 366 10.47 0.15 -6.36
CA LYS A 366 9.21 0.85 -6.66
C LYS A 366 9.45 2.06 -7.53
N ALA A 367 8.67 2.20 -8.58
CA ALA A 367 8.63 3.40 -9.40
C ALA A 367 8.37 4.64 -8.53
N GLY A 368 8.98 5.78 -8.87
CA GLY A 368 8.84 7.03 -8.13
C GLY A 368 9.57 7.08 -6.77
N THR A 369 10.43 6.11 -6.48
CA THR A 369 11.30 6.12 -5.28
C THR A 369 12.78 6.25 -5.67
N PRO A 370 13.67 6.66 -4.76
CA PRO A 370 15.12 6.63 -4.98
C PRO A 370 15.64 5.27 -5.45
N PHE A 371 14.98 4.18 -5.08
CA PHE A 371 15.40 2.82 -5.41
C PHE A 371 14.78 2.26 -6.70
N GLN A 372 14.10 3.06 -7.50
CA GLN A 372 13.50 2.64 -8.76
C GLN A 372 14.51 2.12 -9.81
N TRP A 373 15.78 2.49 -9.69
CA TRP A 373 16.86 2.05 -10.59
C TRP A 373 17.55 0.77 -10.13
N LEU A 374 17.28 0.33 -8.89
CA LEU A 374 17.90 -0.87 -8.34
C LEU A 374 17.21 -2.14 -8.88
N PRO A 375 17.95 -3.24 -9.05
CA PRO A 375 17.37 -4.52 -9.42
C PRO A 375 16.77 -5.22 -8.20
N LEU A 376 15.84 -6.14 -8.44
CA LEU A 376 15.53 -7.20 -7.48
C LEU A 376 16.74 -8.14 -7.37
N ALA A 377 17.08 -8.60 -6.19
CA ALA A 377 18.12 -9.62 -6.00
C ALA A 377 17.74 -10.93 -6.71
N ASP A 378 18.73 -11.62 -7.28
CA ASP A 378 18.52 -12.93 -7.90
C ASP A 378 18.12 -14.01 -6.88
N ARG A 379 17.58 -15.12 -7.37
CA ARG A 379 17.07 -16.20 -6.54
C ARG A 379 18.10 -16.82 -5.62
N THR A 380 19.35 -16.94 -6.08
CA THR A 380 20.44 -17.53 -5.29
C THR A 380 20.72 -16.65 -4.09
N ARG A 381 20.87 -15.35 -4.31
CA ARG A 381 21.07 -14.36 -3.25
C ARG A 381 19.89 -14.30 -2.28
N LEU A 382 18.66 -14.31 -2.79
CA LEU A 382 17.46 -14.35 -1.94
C LEU A 382 17.37 -15.63 -1.11
N ALA A 383 17.69 -16.78 -1.68
CA ALA A 383 17.70 -18.05 -0.95
C ALA A 383 18.76 -18.05 0.18
N GLN A 384 19.94 -17.51 -0.07
CA GLN A 384 20.99 -17.34 0.93
C GLN A 384 20.56 -16.39 2.05
N ALA A 385 20.00 -15.21 1.71
CA ALA A 385 19.49 -14.26 2.67
C ALA A 385 18.39 -14.86 3.57
N LEU A 386 17.42 -15.56 2.99
CA LEU A 386 16.37 -16.22 3.74
C LEU A 386 16.89 -17.35 4.66
N GLU A 387 17.95 -18.03 4.26
CA GLU A 387 18.59 -19.05 5.12
C GLU A 387 19.31 -18.39 6.31
N HIS A 388 20.00 -17.26 6.11
CA HIS A 388 20.57 -16.46 7.20
C HIS A 388 19.48 -16.02 8.19
N VAL A 389 18.35 -15.50 7.67
CA VAL A 389 17.21 -15.12 8.52
C VAL A 389 16.67 -16.30 9.32
N ARG A 390 16.48 -17.49 8.68
CA ARG A 390 16.03 -18.69 9.40
C ARG A 390 16.96 -19.05 10.53
N LYS A 391 18.27 -18.92 10.34
CA LYS A 391 19.27 -19.18 11.39
C LYS A 391 19.16 -18.14 12.52
N ALA A 392 19.07 -16.86 12.19
CA ALA A 392 18.91 -15.77 13.16
C ALA A 392 17.65 -15.91 14.02
N CYS A 393 16.57 -16.44 13.43
CA CYS A 393 15.29 -16.64 14.11
C CYS A 393 15.19 -17.94 14.93
N ARG A 394 16.24 -18.78 15.02
CA ARG A 394 16.25 -20.00 15.85
C ARG A 394 16.39 -19.67 17.34
N LEU A 395 15.42 -18.97 17.89
CA LEU A 395 15.35 -18.55 19.28
C LEU A 395 14.02 -18.99 19.92
N PRO A 396 13.98 -19.22 21.24
CA PRO A 396 12.75 -19.54 21.94
C PRO A 396 11.70 -18.44 21.76
N ARG A 397 10.42 -18.84 21.56
CA ARG A 397 9.26 -17.95 21.40
C ARG A 397 9.31 -17.06 20.16
N VAL A 398 10.23 -17.27 19.23
CA VAL A 398 10.30 -16.59 17.95
C VAL A 398 9.54 -17.38 16.89
N ARG A 399 8.66 -16.68 16.17
CA ARG A 399 8.01 -17.18 14.95
C ARG A 399 8.48 -16.34 13.77
N VAL A 400 8.66 -16.97 12.62
CA VAL A 400 9.08 -16.28 11.42
C VAL A 400 8.15 -16.61 10.26
N ASP A 401 7.65 -15.58 9.58
CA ASP A 401 6.94 -15.67 8.32
C ASP A 401 7.84 -15.13 7.21
N LEU A 402 8.07 -15.94 6.20
CA LEU A 402 8.91 -15.60 5.05
C LEU A 402 8.05 -15.46 3.81
N VAL A 403 8.31 -14.43 3.02
CA VAL A 403 7.62 -14.19 1.74
C VAL A 403 7.95 -15.27 0.71
N ASN A 404 7.04 -15.49 -0.21
CA ASN A 404 7.26 -16.31 -1.39
C ASN A 404 8.09 -15.54 -2.44
N VAL A 405 9.30 -16.00 -2.72
CA VAL A 405 10.21 -15.35 -3.67
C VAL A 405 9.59 -15.21 -5.07
N ARG A 406 8.79 -16.17 -5.52
CA ARG A 406 8.11 -16.08 -6.83
C ARG A 406 7.06 -14.97 -6.88
N GLU A 407 6.35 -14.74 -5.80
CA GLU A 407 5.41 -13.62 -5.69
C GLU A 407 6.15 -12.28 -5.69
N ALA A 408 7.30 -12.20 -5.02
CA ALA A 408 8.15 -11.02 -5.02
C ALA A 408 8.68 -10.70 -6.43
N GLU A 409 9.11 -11.71 -7.20
CA GLU A 409 9.53 -11.53 -8.60
C GLU A 409 8.38 -11.01 -9.47
N LEU A 410 7.17 -11.54 -9.32
CA LEU A 410 6.00 -11.06 -10.06
C LEU A 410 5.61 -9.64 -9.65
N GLN A 411 5.67 -9.35 -8.37
CA GLN A 411 5.41 -8.00 -7.88
C GLN A 411 6.44 -6.99 -8.44
N ALA A 412 7.73 -7.36 -8.48
CA ALA A 412 8.77 -6.52 -9.08
C ALA A 412 8.57 -6.34 -10.60
N LEU A 413 8.18 -7.41 -11.30
CA LEU A 413 7.85 -7.35 -12.73
C LEU A 413 6.72 -6.35 -13.01
N LEU A 414 5.65 -6.41 -12.24
CA LEU A 414 4.49 -5.53 -12.38
C LEU A 414 4.81 -4.09 -11.94
N SER A 415 5.64 -3.93 -10.90
CA SER A 415 6.06 -2.61 -10.39
C SER A 415 6.91 -1.83 -11.39
N LEU A 416 7.79 -2.52 -12.11
CA LEU A 416 8.76 -1.92 -13.02
C LEU A 416 8.43 -2.16 -14.51
N GLY A 417 7.29 -2.77 -14.79
CA GLY A 417 6.85 -3.16 -16.11
C GLY A 417 6.32 -2.01 -16.96
N ASP A 418 6.20 -2.28 -18.25
CA ASP A 418 5.58 -1.43 -19.25
C ASP A 418 4.40 -2.16 -19.93
N ARG A 419 3.86 -1.62 -21.03
CA ARG A 419 2.76 -2.24 -21.80
C ARG A 419 3.07 -3.65 -22.30
N ARG A 420 4.36 -4.04 -22.47
CA ARG A 420 4.74 -5.40 -22.86
C ARG A 420 4.42 -6.37 -21.73
N VAL A 421 4.63 -5.96 -20.47
CA VAL A 421 4.22 -6.72 -19.28
C VAL A 421 2.71 -6.82 -19.20
N GLY A 422 1.97 -5.79 -19.63
CA GLY A 422 0.50 -5.84 -19.73
C GLY A 422 0.01 -6.96 -20.67
N LYS A 423 0.65 -7.12 -21.84
CA LYS A 423 0.34 -8.24 -22.77
C LYS A 423 0.60 -9.61 -22.14
N LEU A 424 1.68 -9.74 -21.38
CA LEU A 424 1.97 -10.96 -20.63
C LEU A 424 0.88 -11.22 -19.55
N LEU A 425 0.49 -10.19 -18.80
CA LEU A 425 -0.53 -10.25 -17.77
C LEU A 425 -1.90 -10.69 -18.35
N GLU A 426 -2.28 -10.16 -19.51
CA GLU A 426 -3.54 -10.56 -20.20
C GLU A 426 -3.59 -12.06 -20.47
N GLU A 427 -2.53 -12.62 -21.06
CA GLU A 427 -2.49 -14.06 -21.37
C GLU A 427 -2.41 -14.92 -20.10
N VAL A 428 -1.73 -14.43 -19.04
CA VAL A 428 -1.70 -15.11 -17.75
C VAL A 428 -3.09 -15.17 -17.12
N VAL A 429 -3.86 -14.07 -17.18
CA VAL A 429 -5.21 -14.02 -16.63
C VAL A 429 -6.15 -14.95 -17.40
N LYS A 430 -6.05 -15.02 -18.73
CA LYS A 430 -6.81 -16.00 -19.55
C LYS A 430 -6.53 -17.46 -19.16
N LEU A 431 -5.38 -17.75 -18.54
CA LEU A 431 -5.01 -19.04 -17.98
C LEU A 431 -5.28 -19.16 -16.47
N GLY A 432 -6.16 -18.32 -15.92
CA GLY A 432 -6.59 -18.34 -14.51
C GLY A 432 -5.66 -17.60 -13.53
N GLY A 433 -4.69 -16.81 -14.00
CA GLY A 433 -3.90 -15.89 -13.16
C GLY A 433 -2.92 -16.53 -12.17
N ARG A 434 -2.73 -17.85 -12.21
CA ARG A 434 -1.92 -18.60 -11.23
C ARG A 434 -0.42 -18.37 -11.43
N LEU A 435 0.35 -18.46 -10.35
CA LEU A 435 1.82 -18.27 -10.37
C LEU A 435 2.54 -19.10 -11.46
N GLY A 436 2.07 -20.35 -11.69
CA GLY A 436 2.65 -21.22 -12.73
C GLY A 436 2.43 -20.74 -14.16
N ALA A 437 1.36 -20.01 -14.45
CA ALA A 437 1.03 -19.53 -15.79
C ALA A 437 2.07 -18.53 -16.32
N TRP A 438 2.64 -17.69 -15.44
CA TRP A 438 3.59 -16.64 -15.84
C TRP A 438 4.78 -17.14 -16.64
N ARG A 439 5.44 -18.21 -16.18
CA ARG A 439 6.59 -18.79 -16.89
C ARG A 439 6.19 -19.42 -18.23
N THR A 440 5.04 -20.10 -18.24
CA THR A 440 4.51 -20.74 -19.45
C THR A 440 4.20 -19.70 -20.51
N VAL A 441 3.50 -18.63 -20.12
CA VAL A 441 3.14 -17.54 -21.05
C VAL A 441 4.38 -16.76 -21.48
N ALA A 442 5.30 -16.44 -20.57
CA ALA A 442 6.55 -15.75 -20.90
C ALA A 442 7.35 -16.53 -21.95
N LYS A 443 7.49 -17.84 -21.76
CA LYS A 443 8.16 -18.71 -22.77
C LYS A 443 7.42 -18.70 -24.11
N LYS A 444 6.10 -18.78 -24.11
CA LYS A 444 5.25 -18.75 -25.33
C LYS A 444 5.43 -17.43 -26.09
N LEU A 445 5.52 -16.31 -25.39
CA LEU A 445 5.66 -14.98 -25.97
C LEU A 445 7.11 -14.56 -26.27
N GLY A 446 8.09 -15.41 -25.95
CA GLY A 446 9.52 -15.04 -26.05
C GLY A 446 9.90 -13.89 -25.09
N PHE A 447 9.19 -13.76 -23.95
CA PHE A 447 9.37 -12.68 -22.99
C PHE A 447 10.42 -13.06 -21.95
N ASN A 448 11.45 -12.22 -21.79
CA ASN A 448 12.49 -12.42 -20.79
C ASN A 448 12.11 -11.70 -19.47
N LEU A 449 11.60 -12.45 -18.49
CA LEU A 449 11.23 -11.92 -17.18
C LEU A 449 12.45 -11.31 -16.45
N GLU A 450 13.62 -11.92 -16.59
CA GLU A 450 14.84 -11.52 -15.88
C GLU A 450 15.34 -10.14 -16.33
N GLU A 451 15.11 -9.77 -17.59
CA GLU A 451 15.44 -8.45 -18.12
C GLU A 451 14.74 -7.32 -17.37
N TYR A 452 13.49 -7.54 -16.95
CA TYR A 452 12.74 -6.53 -16.19
C TYR A 452 13.10 -6.48 -14.71
N VAL A 453 13.40 -7.62 -14.11
CA VAL A 453 13.41 -7.80 -12.66
C VAL A 453 14.83 -7.67 -12.10
N HIS A 454 15.81 -8.28 -12.74
CA HIS A 454 17.17 -8.40 -12.21
C HIS A 454 18.19 -7.45 -12.85
N ARG A 455 17.80 -6.70 -13.88
CA ARG A 455 18.66 -5.71 -14.53
C ARG A 455 18.70 -4.41 -13.72
N PRO A 456 19.88 -3.89 -13.35
CA PRO A 456 20.00 -2.52 -12.86
C PRO A 456 19.65 -1.54 -14.00
N ARG A 457 18.92 -0.48 -13.67
CA ARG A 457 18.60 0.61 -14.59
C ARG A 457 19.61 1.74 -14.43
N GLN A 458 19.91 2.40 -15.52
CA GLN A 458 20.76 3.60 -15.48
C GLN A 458 19.92 4.81 -15.05
N VAL A 459 20.55 5.76 -14.35
CA VAL A 459 19.83 6.95 -13.84
C VAL A 459 19.40 7.91 -14.94
N ASP A 460 20.02 7.85 -16.10
CA ASP A 460 19.71 8.61 -17.32
C ASP A 460 18.78 7.85 -18.28
N GLU A 461 18.42 6.60 -17.95
CA GLU A 461 17.46 5.81 -18.73
C GLU A 461 16.06 6.38 -18.59
N GLU A 462 15.36 6.56 -19.72
CA GLU A 462 13.95 6.92 -19.72
C GLU A 462 13.10 5.76 -19.19
N LEU A 463 12.45 5.98 -18.05
CA LEU A 463 11.62 4.97 -17.41
C LEU A 463 10.18 5.05 -17.92
N PRO A 464 9.44 3.93 -18.00
CA PRO A 464 8.07 3.91 -18.52
C PRO A 464 7.13 4.93 -17.87
N TRP A 465 7.32 5.22 -16.59
CA TRP A 465 6.52 6.16 -15.79
C TRP A 465 7.07 7.58 -15.72
N SER A 466 8.07 7.96 -16.54
CA SER A 466 8.72 9.28 -16.51
C SER A 466 7.79 10.45 -16.86
N PHE A 467 6.65 10.17 -17.49
CA PHE A 467 5.61 11.16 -17.78
C PHE A 467 4.80 11.59 -16.54
N LEU A 468 4.91 10.86 -15.42
CA LEU A 468 4.23 11.19 -14.17
C LEU A 468 5.05 12.21 -13.38
N ASP A 469 4.43 13.33 -13.04
CA ASP A 469 4.97 14.30 -12.09
C ASP A 469 4.45 13.98 -10.68
N GLN A 470 5.27 13.30 -9.91
CA GLN A 470 4.95 12.93 -8.53
C GLN A 470 5.32 14.02 -7.50
N GLY A 471 5.62 15.23 -7.96
CA GLY A 471 6.02 16.36 -7.10
C GLY A 471 7.42 16.23 -6.49
N VAL A 472 8.23 15.28 -7.02
CA VAL A 472 9.63 15.08 -6.63
C VAL A 472 10.47 15.01 -7.89
N SER A 473 11.53 15.82 -7.96
CA SER A 473 12.41 15.83 -9.14
C SER A 473 13.26 14.56 -9.24
N ALA A 474 13.54 14.12 -10.48
CA ALA A 474 14.44 12.99 -10.72
C ALA A 474 15.82 13.21 -10.08
N SER A 475 16.34 14.44 -10.13
CA SER A 475 17.63 14.80 -9.48
C SER A 475 17.60 14.60 -7.96
N THR A 476 16.46 14.81 -7.31
CA THR A 476 16.31 14.51 -5.87
C THR A 476 16.36 13.01 -5.61
N LEU A 477 15.68 12.20 -6.43
CA LEU A 477 15.71 10.74 -6.30
C LEU A 477 17.11 10.17 -6.54
N VAL A 478 17.84 10.69 -7.54
CA VAL A 478 19.24 10.30 -7.83
C VAL A 478 20.14 10.63 -6.65
N ARG A 479 20.08 11.85 -6.13
CA ARG A 479 20.88 12.27 -4.97
C ARG A 479 20.63 11.37 -3.75
N GLU A 480 19.39 10.96 -3.50
CA GLU A 480 19.09 10.04 -2.40
C GLU A 480 19.57 8.61 -2.67
N LEU A 481 19.61 8.16 -3.93
CA LEU A 481 20.24 6.89 -4.30
C LEU A 481 21.77 6.93 -4.05
N GLU A 482 22.43 8.03 -4.39
CA GLU A 482 23.86 8.25 -4.14
C GLU A 482 24.17 8.21 -2.64
N LYS A 483 23.43 8.96 -1.83
CA LYS A 483 23.54 8.88 -0.35
C LYS A 483 23.36 7.46 0.20
N ALA A 484 22.47 6.67 -0.41
CA ALA A 484 22.28 5.28 -0.01
C ALA A 484 23.52 4.42 -0.31
N ARG A 485 24.14 4.64 -1.46
CA ARG A 485 25.38 3.94 -1.85
C ARG A 485 26.53 4.29 -0.92
N ASP A 486 26.69 5.58 -0.61
CA ASP A 486 27.73 6.07 0.28
C ASP A 486 27.56 5.50 1.69
N ALA A 487 26.34 5.48 2.23
CA ALA A 487 26.05 4.90 3.56
C ALA A 487 26.22 3.37 3.60
N ALA A 488 26.08 2.70 2.47
CA ALA A 488 26.23 1.26 2.37
C ALA A 488 27.71 0.80 2.27
N GLY A 489 28.65 1.67 1.94
CA GLY A 489 30.09 1.40 1.86
C GLY A 489 30.46 0.60 0.63
#